data_e2380be2476fac41042eb2df46aa5003
#
_entry.id   e2380be2476fac41042eb2df46aa5003
#
_cell.length_a   1.000
_cell.length_b   1.000
_cell.length_c   1.000
_cell.angle_alpha   90.00
_cell.angle_beta   90.00
_cell.angle_gamma   90.00
#
_symmetry.space_group_name_H-M   'P 1'
#
loop_
_entity.id
_entity.type
_entity.pdbx_description
1 polymer ?
#
loop_
_entity_poly.entity_id
_entity_poly.type
_entity_poly.pdbx_seq_one_letter_code
_entity_poly.pdbx_strand_id
1 'polypeptide(L)'
;MQQELEANKQNAIAFYHTAYLGNPEKAVELYVGADYIQHNPSVGNGKAAFIEYFDQMAKSYPNKEIEFVRVVAEGDLVALHTHQIWPGDDEYVTMDFFRFDEAGKIVEHWDSIQQIPSESKHGNSMY
;
A
#
# COMPACT_ATOMS: atom_id res chain seq x y z
N MET A 1 16.12 15.84 -6.50
CA MET A 1 14.85 16.05 -7.21
C MET A 1 14.40 14.76 -7.87
N GLN A 2 14.87 14.45 -9.04
CA GLN A 2 14.43 13.21 -9.70
C GLN A 2 14.90 11.95 -8.99
N GLN A 3 16.09 11.97 -8.41
CA GLN A 3 16.60 10.85 -7.62
C GLN A 3 15.75 10.62 -6.37
N GLU A 4 15.27 11.69 -5.74
CA GLU A 4 14.39 11.57 -4.58
C GLU A 4 13.04 10.98 -4.98
N LEU A 5 12.49 11.38 -6.13
CA LEU A 5 11.23 10.81 -6.64
C LEU A 5 11.38 9.31 -6.90
N GLU A 6 12.46 8.89 -7.54
CA GLU A 6 12.72 7.48 -7.78
C GLU A 6 12.91 6.69 -6.48
N ALA A 7 13.66 7.24 -5.53
CA ALA A 7 13.86 6.61 -4.23
C ALA A 7 12.53 6.47 -3.49
N ASN A 8 11.69 7.50 -3.51
CA ASN A 8 10.37 7.46 -2.86
C ASN A 8 9.46 6.41 -3.51
N LYS A 9 9.46 6.30 -4.84
CA LYS A 9 8.70 5.26 -5.53
C LYS A 9 9.14 3.86 -5.09
N GLN A 10 10.45 3.62 -5.08
CA GLN A 10 10.99 2.32 -4.66
C GLN A 10 10.65 2.02 -3.21
N ASN A 11 10.75 3.02 -2.33
CA ASN A 11 10.44 2.84 -0.92
C ASN A 11 8.95 2.57 -0.68
N ALA A 12 8.07 3.22 -1.43
CA ALA A 12 6.63 2.97 -1.33
C ALA A 12 6.30 1.53 -1.72
N ILE A 13 6.85 1.06 -2.83
CA ILE A 13 6.64 -0.31 -3.30
C ILE A 13 7.22 -1.31 -2.30
N ALA A 14 8.44 -1.09 -1.83
CA ALA A 14 9.10 -1.98 -0.87
C ALA A 14 8.35 -2.04 0.45
N PHE A 15 7.87 -0.91 0.95
CA PHE A 15 7.07 -0.83 2.16
C PHE A 15 5.79 -1.65 2.04
N TYR A 16 5.04 -1.39 0.98
CA TYR A 16 3.76 -2.07 0.75
C TYR A 16 3.97 -3.58 0.59
N HIS A 17 4.93 -3.95 -0.25
CA HIS A 17 5.25 -5.35 -0.53
C HIS A 17 5.66 -6.11 0.74
N THR A 18 6.53 -5.52 1.54
CA THR A 18 7.02 -6.13 2.79
C THR A 18 5.88 -6.32 3.79
N ALA A 19 5.07 -5.27 4.00
CA ALA A 19 3.93 -5.34 4.91
C ALA A 19 2.87 -6.33 4.42
N TYR A 20 2.53 -6.24 3.15
CA TYR A 20 1.47 -7.04 2.53
C TYR A 20 1.79 -8.54 2.55
N LEU A 21 3.05 -8.91 2.35
CA LEU A 21 3.46 -10.32 2.33
C LEU A 21 3.76 -10.90 3.71
N GLY A 22 3.43 -10.16 4.77
CA GLY A 22 3.38 -10.72 6.11
C GLY A 22 4.50 -10.27 7.06
N ASN A 23 5.20 -9.19 6.75
CA ASN A 23 6.22 -8.64 7.65
C ASN A 23 6.02 -7.14 7.90
N PRO A 24 4.85 -6.76 8.48
CA PRO A 24 4.54 -5.34 8.68
C PRO A 24 5.45 -4.64 9.69
N GLU A 25 5.96 -5.35 10.68
CA GLU A 25 6.87 -4.77 11.67
C GLU A 25 8.17 -4.33 10.99
N LYS A 26 8.74 -5.18 10.15
CA LYS A 26 9.95 -4.85 9.39
C LYS A 26 9.70 -3.71 8.41
N ALA A 27 8.54 -3.70 7.75
CA ALA A 27 8.17 -2.63 6.83
C ALA A 27 8.13 -1.29 7.53
N VAL A 28 7.53 -1.23 8.72
CA VAL A 28 7.48 -0.01 9.53
C VAL A 28 8.88 0.41 9.97
N GLU A 29 9.67 -0.53 10.45
CA GLU A 29 11.04 -0.25 10.90
C GLU A 29 11.91 0.35 9.80
N LEU A 30 11.82 -0.19 8.59
CA LEU A 30 12.67 0.23 7.48
C LEU A 30 12.19 1.49 6.76
N TYR A 31 10.89 1.69 6.64
CA TYR A 31 10.34 2.66 5.70
C TYR A 31 9.47 3.76 6.30
N VAL A 32 9.04 3.64 7.55
CA VAL A 32 8.14 4.62 8.18
C VAL A 32 8.93 5.57 9.06
N GLY A 33 8.56 6.85 9.03
CA GLY A 33 9.20 7.90 9.81
C GLY A 33 8.74 7.93 11.26
N ALA A 34 8.88 9.10 11.90
CA ALA A 34 8.51 9.27 13.30
C ALA A 34 7.01 9.09 13.55
N ASP A 35 6.19 9.57 12.61
CA ASP A 35 4.74 9.49 12.69
C ASP A 35 4.20 8.72 11.49
N TYR A 36 3.00 8.18 11.63
CA TYR A 36 2.29 7.54 10.53
C TYR A 36 0.81 7.87 10.66
N ILE A 37 0.31 8.71 9.77
CA ILE A 37 -1.08 9.16 9.77
C ILE A 37 -1.84 8.30 8.76
N GLN A 38 -2.86 7.60 9.22
CA GLN A 38 -3.65 6.69 8.40
C GLN A 38 -5.00 7.30 8.05
N HIS A 39 -5.38 7.23 6.77
CA HIS A 39 -6.69 7.70 6.30
C HIS A 39 -7.60 6.59 5.81
N ASN A 40 -7.13 5.33 5.77
CA ASN A 40 -8.01 4.20 5.47
C ASN A 40 -8.94 3.96 6.67
N PRO A 41 -10.27 4.04 6.46
CA PRO A 41 -11.22 3.96 7.59
C PRO A 41 -11.27 2.59 8.27
N SER A 42 -10.73 1.56 7.64
CA SER A 42 -10.72 0.21 8.21
C SER A 42 -9.44 -0.11 8.99
N VAL A 43 -8.47 0.79 8.99
CA VAL A 43 -7.18 0.61 9.66
C VAL A 43 -7.02 1.69 10.72
N GLY A 44 -6.64 1.31 11.93
CA GLY A 44 -6.40 2.28 13.00
C GLY A 44 -5.23 3.20 12.68
N ASN A 45 -5.14 4.32 13.39
CA ASN A 45 -4.10 5.31 13.18
C ASN A 45 -2.80 4.86 13.84
N GLY A 46 -1.66 5.21 13.21
CA GLY A 46 -0.33 5.01 13.77
C GLY A 46 0.30 3.67 13.42
N LYS A 47 1.56 3.53 13.82
CA LYS A 47 2.40 2.37 13.46
C LYS A 47 1.89 1.05 14.04
N ALA A 48 1.51 1.05 15.32
CA ALA A 48 1.06 -0.16 15.99
C ALA A 48 -0.21 -0.71 15.35
N ALA A 49 -1.15 0.16 15.02
CA ALA A 49 -2.40 -0.24 14.37
C ALA A 49 -2.15 -0.78 12.96
N PHE A 50 -1.21 -0.20 12.22
CA PHE A 50 -0.80 -0.69 10.91
C PHE A 50 -0.23 -2.11 11.02
N ILE A 51 0.67 -2.34 11.95
CA ILE A 51 1.28 -3.66 12.18
C ILE A 51 0.21 -4.70 12.51
N GLU A 52 -0.69 -4.36 13.43
CA GLU A 52 -1.78 -5.26 13.85
C GLU A 52 -2.66 -5.63 12.67
N TYR A 53 -3.04 -4.65 11.84
CA TYR A 53 -3.90 -4.90 10.68
C TYR A 53 -3.27 -5.89 9.70
N PHE A 54 -2.01 -5.67 9.33
CA PHE A 54 -1.34 -6.55 8.37
C PHE A 54 -0.95 -7.90 8.96
N ASP A 55 -0.71 -7.99 10.27
CA ASP A 55 -0.52 -9.29 10.95
C ASP A 55 -1.78 -10.12 10.85
N GLN A 56 -2.95 -9.52 11.10
CA GLN A 56 -4.23 -10.21 10.98
C GLN A 56 -4.51 -10.61 9.53
N MET A 57 -4.21 -9.74 8.59
CA MET A 57 -4.40 -9.99 7.17
C MET A 57 -3.53 -11.15 6.70
N ALA A 58 -2.29 -11.23 7.19
CA ALA A 58 -1.38 -12.33 6.86
C ALA A 58 -1.90 -13.69 7.36
N LYS A 59 -2.55 -13.70 8.52
CA LYS A 59 -3.17 -14.91 9.06
C LYS A 59 -4.41 -15.32 8.28
N SER A 60 -5.23 -14.34 7.89
CA SER A 60 -6.47 -14.60 7.16
C SER A 60 -6.23 -14.98 5.70
N TYR A 61 -5.22 -14.40 5.08
CA TYR A 61 -4.93 -14.58 3.65
C TYR A 61 -3.44 -14.82 3.42
N PRO A 62 -2.92 -16.02 3.81
CA PRO A 62 -1.47 -16.28 3.76
C PRO A 62 -0.89 -16.33 2.35
N ASN A 63 -1.71 -16.58 1.33
CA ASN A 63 -1.26 -16.72 -0.06
C ASN A 63 -1.70 -15.57 -0.94
N LYS A 64 -1.98 -14.40 -0.37
CA LYS A 64 -2.39 -13.25 -1.17
C LYS A 64 -1.27 -12.75 -2.08
N GLU A 65 -1.66 -12.15 -3.20
CA GLU A 65 -0.74 -11.64 -4.20
C GLU A 65 -1.04 -10.17 -4.49
N ILE A 66 -0.01 -9.43 -4.91
CA ILE A 66 -0.14 -8.02 -5.28
C ILE A 66 0.71 -7.71 -6.50
N GLU A 67 0.15 -6.93 -7.40
CA GLU A 67 0.86 -6.36 -8.54
C GLU A 67 0.79 -4.84 -8.44
N PHE A 68 1.93 -4.18 -8.58
CA PHE A 68 2.01 -2.72 -8.64
C PHE A 68 1.90 -2.31 -10.10
N VAL A 69 0.69 -1.99 -10.53
CA VAL A 69 0.38 -1.76 -11.95
C VAL A 69 1.01 -0.47 -12.45
N ARG A 70 0.92 0.59 -11.65
CA ARG A 70 1.47 1.92 -11.98
C ARG A 70 1.97 2.58 -10.73
N VAL A 71 3.04 3.34 -10.88
CA VAL A 71 3.57 4.17 -9.80
C VAL A 71 3.98 5.52 -10.37
N VAL A 72 3.55 6.60 -9.71
CA VAL A 72 3.94 7.96 -10.07
C VAL A 72 4.34 8.70 -8.80
N ALA A 73 5.21 9.70 -8.95
CA ALA A 73 5.67 10.50 -7.82
C ALA A 73 5.78 11.96 -8.23
N GLU A 74 5.38 12.85 -7.32
CA GLU A 74 5.51 14.29 -7.50
C GLU A 74 5.65 14.93 -6.12
N GLY A 75 6.65 15.83 -5.98
CA GLY A 75 6.91 16.45 -4.69
C GLY A 75 7.25 15.41 -3.64
N ASP A 76 6.53 15.43 -2.54
CA ASP A 76 6.69 14.46 -1.44
C ASP A 76 5.67 13.32 -1.49
N LEU A 77 4.93 13.18 -2.58
CA LEU A 77 3.86 12.19 -2.73
C LEU A 77 4.22 11.11 -3.74
N VAL A 78 3.80 9.88 -3.44
CA VAL A 78 3.83 8.75 -4.37
C VAL A 78 2.43 8.18 -4.47
N ALA A 79 1.98 7.93 -5.70
CA ALA A 79 0.71 7.26 -5.95
C ALA A 79 0.97 5.88 -6.53
N LEU A 80 0.29 4.87 -5.98
CA LEU A 80 0.34 3.49 -6.45
C LEU A 80 -1.05 3.04 -6.90
N HIS A 81 -1.09 2.35 -8.03
CA HIS A 81 -2.26 1.63 -8.50
C HIS A 81 -1.94 0.15 -8.39
N THR A 82 -2.68 -0.60 -7.57
CA THR A 82 -2.39 -2.03 -7.33
C THR A 82 -3.54 -2.92 -7.75
N HIS A 83 -3.18 -4.15 -8.13
CA HIS A 83 -4.12 -5.25 -8.32
C HIS A 83 -3.78 -6.32 -7.29
N GLN A 84 -4.77 -6.74 -6.51
CA GLN A 84 -4.56 -7.67 -5.39
C GLN A 84 -5.47 -8.88 -5.53
N ILE A 85 -4.92 -10.05 -5.22
CA ILE A 85 -5.65 -11.31 -5.23
C ILE A 85 -5.60 -11.88 -3.82
N TRP A 86 -6.77 -12.10 -3.23
CA TRP A 86 -6.91 -12.65 -1.88
C TRP A 86 -7.58 -14.03 -2.00
N PRO A 87 -6.79 -15.13 -2.10
CA PRO A 87 -7.37 -16.46 -2.29
C PRO A 87 -8.36 -16.84 -1.18
N GLY A 88 -9.53 -17.30 -1.59
CA GLY A 88 -10.63 -17.58 -0.65
C GLY A 88 -11.57 -16.41 -0.44
N ASP A 89 -11.26 -15.27 -1.02
CA ASP A 89 -12.11 -14.09 -1.05
C ASP A 89 -12.20 -13.63 -2.51
N ASP A 90 -11.81 -12.39 -2.82
CA ASP A 90 -11.98 -11.82 -4.14
C ASP A 90 -10.72 -11.09 -4.60
N GLU A 91 -10.82 -10.48 -5.77
CA GLU A 91 -9.77 -9.60 -6.29
C GLU A 91 -10.16 -8.15 -6.05
N TYR A 92 -9.14 -7.33 -5.81
CA TYR A 92 -9.31 -5.92 -5.46
C TYR A 92 -8.36 -5.04 -6.26
N VAL A 93 -8.75 -3.79 -6.42
CA VAL A 93 -7.90 -2.72 -6.94
C VAL A 93 -7.79 -1.66 -5.86
N THR A 94 -6.58 -1.14 -5.66
CA THR A 94 -6.39 0.01 -4.76
C THR A 94 -5.73 1.16 -5.49
N MET A 95 -6.05 2.37 -5.04
CA MET A 95 -5.35 3.59 -5.39
C MET A 95 -4.81 4.15 -4.08
N ASP A 96 -3.49 4.20 -3.94
CA ASP A 96 -2.83 4.58 -2.70
C ASP A 96 -1.99 5.83 -2.90
N PHE A 97 -1.99 6.71 -1.89
CA PHE A 97 -1.05 7.83 -1.82
C PHE A 97 -0.22 7.71 -0.56
N PHE A 98 1.08 7.96 -0.69
CA PHE A 98 2.02 8.02 0.43
C PHE A 98 2.70 9.37 0.44
N ARG A 99 2.80 9.99 1.62
CA ARG A 99 3.61 11.18 1.82
C ARG A 99 4.92 10.79 2.49
N PHE A 100 6.01 11.40 2.02
CA PHE A 100 7.36 11.15 2.51
C PHE A 100 7.91 12.37 3.24
N ASP A 101 8.73 12.14 4.26
CA ASP A 101 9.49 13.21 4.90
C ASP A 101 10.80 13.45 4.15
N GLU A 102 11.60 14.41 4.63
CA GLU A 102 12.87 14.78 3.99
C GLU A 102 13.90 13.65 3.98
N ALA A 103 13.79 12.72 4.93
CA ALA A 103 14.68 11.56 5.03
C ALA A 103 14.23 10.39 4.12
N GLY A 104 13.15 10.56 3.36
CA GLY A 104 12.63 9.52 2.50
C GLY A 104 11.81 8.47 3.22
N LYS A 105 11.24 8.80 4.38
CA LYS A 105 10.42 7.90 5.17
C LYS A 105 8.94 8.25 5.01
N ILE A 106 8.09 7.23 5.05
CA ILE A 106 6.65 7.40 4.92
C ILE A 106 6.07 7.93 6.23
N VAL A 107 5.27 8.98 6.15
CA VAL A 107 4.66 9.61 7.31
C VAL A 107 3.14 9.72 7.22
N GLU A 108 2.56 9.42 6.06
CA GLU A 108 1.12 9.55 5.86
C GLU A 108 0.65 8.69 4.69
N HIS A 109 -0.55 8.13 4.80
CA HIS A 109 -1.11 7.22 3.79
C HIS A 109 -2.60 7.45 3.62
N TRP A 110 -3.03 7.50 2.37
CA TRP A 110 -4.44 7.50 1.94
C TRP A 110 -4.64 6.35 0.97
N ASP A 111 -5.82 5.76 0.95
CA ASP A 111 -6.17 4.84 -0.12
C ASP A 111 -7.68 4.77 -0.34
N SER A 112 -8.03 4.19 -1.48
CA SER A 112 -9.36 3.71 -1.77
C SER A 112 -9.21 2.31 -2.35
N ILE A 113 -10.04 1.39 -1.86
CA ILE A 113 -10.02 0.00 -2.30
C ILE A 113 -11.39 -0.36 -2.85
N GLN A 114 -11.39 -1.08 -3.96
CA GLN A 114 -12.63 -1.56 -4.56
C GLN A 114 -12.48 -3.03 -4.95
N GLN A 115 -13.49 -3.82 -4.60
CA GLN A 115 -13.60 -5.20 -5.07
C GLN A 115 -13.90 -5.18 -6.56
N ILE A 116 -13.20 -6.03 -7.32
CA ILE A 116 -13.41 -6.11 -8.77
C ILE A 116 -14.70 -6.89 -9.01
N PRO A 117 -15.70 -6.29 -9.70
CA PRO A 117 -16.94 -6.99 -10.00
C PRO A 117 -16.72 -8.07 -11.05
N SER A 118 -17.59 -9.08 -11.05
CA SER A 118 -17.53 -10.19 -12.02
C SER A 118 -17.78 -9.75 -13.46
N GLU A 119 -18.46 -8.63 -13.64
CA GLU A 119 -18.80 -8.11 -14.96
C GLU A 119 -18.51 -6.62 -15.04
N SER A 120 -18.08 -6.18 -16.21
CA SER A 120 -17.81 -4.79 -16.51
C SER A 120 -18.64 -4.40 -17.74
N LYS A 121 -19.17 -3.17 -17.74
CA LYS A 121 -19.99 -2.68 -18.87
C LYS A 121 -19.21 -2.53 -20.17
N HIS A 122 -17.89 -2.42 -20.09
CA HIS A 122 -17.04 -2.15 -21.26
C HIS A 122 -16.01 -3.25 -21.52
N GLY A 123 -15.88 -4.23 -20.63
CA GLY A 123 -14.92 -5.31 -20.78
C GLY A 123 -13.47 -4.97 -20.49
N ASN A 124 -13.17 -3.72 -20.12
CA ASN A 124 -11.81 -3.31 -19.75
C ASN A 124 -11.55 -3.64 -18.29
N SER A 125 -10.29 -3.98 -17.93
CA SER A 125 -9.92 -4.25 -16.55
C SER A 125 -9.89 -2.97 -15.72
N MET A 126 -9.90 -3.12 -14.40
CA MET A 126 -9.70 -2.01 -13.47
C MET A 126 -8.22 -1.75 -13.20
N TYR A 127 -7.37 -2.55 -13.79
CA TYR A 127 -5.93 -2.44 -13.58
C TYR A 127 -5.14 -2.49 -14.89
#